data_dfec74fb36a0223e34750ca01032202a
#
_entry.id   dfec74fb36a0223e34750ca01032202a
#
_cell.length_a   1.000
_cell.length_b   1.000
_cell.length_c   1.000
_cell.angle_alpha   90.00
_cell.angle_beta   90.00
_cell.angle_gamma   90.00
#
_symmetry.space_group_name_H-M   'P 1'
#
loop_
_entity.id
_entity.type
_entity.pdbx_description
1 polymer ?
#
loop_
_entity_poly.entity_id
_entity_poly.type
_entity_poly.pdbx_seq_one_letter_code
_entity_poly.pdbx_strand_id
1 'polypeptide(L)'
;MTTTDTPAASAATVNPEPTVGSGPDYSSPSAIQAQNVTFADFGVRPEIVEALKDSGITHPFPIQAMTLPVAMSGHDIIGQAKTGTGKTLGFGVPLLHRVVAPGEPGYDQLVAPGKPQAVVVVPTRELAVQVANDLATASAKRNVRIVQVYGGRAYEPQIEAMKAGVDVVVGTPGRMIDLLNQGHLTLLRAATVVLDEADEMLDLGFLPDVEKILARTPRSGTPCCSAPPCRAPSSRWPGAT
;
A
#
# COMPACT_ATOMS: atom_id res chain seq x y z
N MET A 1 21.88 69.92 36.52
CA MET A 1 20.43 69.66 36.67
C MET A 1 19.88 69.43 35.29
N THR A 2 19.86 68.20 34.85
CA THR A 2 19.23 67.81 33.57
C THR A 2 18.69 66.41 33.77
N THR A 3 17.41 66.29 33.89
CA THR A 3 16.63 65.06 34.00
C THR A 3 16.42 64.50 32.60
N THR A 4 16.92 63.26 32.36
CA THR A 4 16.69 62.49 31.15
C THR A 4 15.47 61.65 31.36
N ASP A 5 14.44 61.94 30.56
CA ASP A 5 13.19 61.18 30.46
C ASP A 5 13.40 59.98 29.50
N THR A 6 13.11 58.77 29.95
CA THR A 6 13.13 57.57 29.14
C THR A 6 11.71 57.18 28.76
N PRO A 7 11.35 57.06 27.47
CA PRO A 7 10.00 56.63 27.10
C PRO A 7 9.83 55.11 27.27
N ALA A 8 8.67 54.75 27.81
CA ALA A 8 8.20 53.38 28.05
C ALA A 8 8.05 52.58 26.77
N ALA A 9 8.54 51.33 26.81
CA ALA A 9 8.38 50.34 25.75
C ALA A 9 6.92 49.86 25.68
N SER A 10 6.35 49.97 24.48
CA SER A 10 5.04 49.45 24.11
C SER A 10 5.06 47.92 24.13
N ALA A 11 4.16 47.30 24.90
CA ALA A 11 3.93 45.87 24.92
C ALA A 11 3.33 45.40 23.61
N ALA A 12 4.06 44.54 22.90
CA ALA A 12 3.57 43.85 21.72
C ALA A 12 2.52 42.81 22.13
N THR A 13 1.34 42.95 21.61
CA THR A 13 0.22 42.02 21.76
C THR A 13 0.57 40.73 20.99
N VAL A 14 0.81 39.65 21.69
CA VAL A 14 1.00 38.31 21.11
C VAL A 14 -0.39 37.77 20.75
N ASN A 15 -0.64 37.60 19.44
CA ASN A 15 -1.82 36.89 18.98
C ASN A 15 -1.70 35.40 19.38
N PRO A 16 -2.75 34.76 19.91
CA PRO A 16 -2.74 33.33 20.18
C PRO A 16 -2.69 32.56 18.87
N GLU A 17 -1.75 31.63 18.79
CA GLU A 17 -1.68 30.64 17.72
C GLU A 17 -3.00 29.84 17.61
N PRO A 18 -3.44 29.46 16.39
CA PRO A 18 -4.63 28.63 16.24
C PRO A 18 -4.36 27.25 16.86
N THR A 19 -5.18 26.88 17.83
CA THR A 19 -5.21 25.55 18.40
C THR A 19 -5.53 24.54 17.30
N VAL A 20 -4.53 23.72 16.91
CA VAL A 20 -4.71 22.54 16.06
C VAL A 20 -5.64 21.61 16.82
N GLY A 21 -6.85 21.43 16.28
CA GLY A 21 -7.82 20.48 16.82
C GLY A 21 -7.18 19.09 16.90
N SER A 22 -7.22 18.49 18.07
CA SER A 22 -6.80 17.11 18.31
C SER A 22 -7.64 16.19 17.43
N GLY A 23 -7.03 15.67 16.37
CA GLY A 23 -7.57 14.52 15.64
C GLY A 23 -7.75 13.34 16.60
N PRO A 24 -8.57 12.33 16.24
CA PRO A 24 -8.79 11.19 17.11
C PRO A 24 -7.44 10.56 17.49
N ASP A 25 -7.24 10.40 18.79
CA ASP A 25 -6.03 9.84 19.37
C ASP A 25 -5.97 8.33 19.08
N TYR A 26 -5.22 7.93 18.06
CA TYR A 26 -4.95 6.53 17.71
C TYR A 26 -3.79 5.92 18.54
N SER A 27 -3.32 6.57 19.58
CA SER A 27 -2.09 6.21 20.29
C SER A 27 -2.24 5.13 21.35
N SER A 28 -3.42 4.48 21.51
CA SER A 28 -3.55 3.37 22.47
C SER A 28 -4.71 2.42 22.18
N PRO A 29 -4.53 1.36 21.38
CA PRO A 29 -5.15 0.10 21.70
C PRO A 29 -4.24 -0.58 22.72
N SER A 30 -4.71 -0.73 23.95
CA SER A 30 -4.03 -1.52 24.97
C SER A 30 -3.63 -2.87 24.37
N ALA A 31 -2.37 -3.25 24.50
CA ALA A 31 -1.78 -4.50 23.99
C ALA A 31 -2.54 -5.77 24.43
N ILE A 32 -3.43 -5.66 25.39
CA ILE A 32 -4.29 -6.71 25.94
C ILE A 32 -5.50 -7.02 25.04
N GLN A 33 -5.98 -6.07 24.23
CA GLN A 33 -7.14 -6.31 23.33
C GLN A 33 -6.73 -6.99 22.00
N ALA A 34 -5.47 -6.87 21.59
CA ALA A 34 -5.00 -7.47 20.34
C ALA A 34 -4.86 -9.01 20.40
N GLN A 35 -4.84 -9.60 21.59
CA GLN A 35 -4.61 -11.05 21.76
C GLN A 35 -5.80 -11.95 21.42
N ASN A 36 -7.02 -11.38 21.29
CA ASN A 36 -8.24 -12.15 21.00
C ASN A 36 -8.92 -11.76 19.68
N VAL A 37 -8.35 -10.80 18.92
CA VAL A 37 -8.95 -10.33 17.67
C VAL A 37 -8.47 -11.20 16.52
N THR A 38 -9.39 -11.66 15.68
CA THR A 38 -9.12 -12.44 14.46
C THR A 38 -9.29 -11.58 13.20
N PHE A 39 -8.83 -12.09 12.07
CA PHE A 39 -9.05 -11.40 10.79
C PHE A 39 -10.53 -11.29 10.43
N ALA A 40 -11.38 -12.20 10.89
CA ALA A 40 -12.83 -12.18 10.68
C ALA A 40 -13.48 -10.96 11.34
N ASP A 41 -12.98 -10.51 12.49
CA ASP A 41 -13.51 -9.37 13.23
C ASP A 41 -13.36 -8.04 12.47
N PHE A 42 -12.49 -8.01 11.49
CA PHE A 42 -12.31 -6.87 10.57
C PHE A 42 -13.14 -6.96 9.29
N GLY A 43 -14.05 -7.94 9.18
CA GLY A 43 -14.87 -8.14 7.98
C GLY A 43 -14.09 -8.65 6.76
N VAL A 44 -12.92 -9.26 6.98
CA VAL A 44 -12.15 -9.90 5.90
C VAL A 44 -12.95 -11.07 5.31
N ARG A 45 -12.85 -11.26 4.00
CA ARG A 45 -13.54 -12.38 3.31
C ARG A 45 -13.24 -13.72 3.98
N PRO A 46 -14.24 -14.59 4.20
CA PRO A 46 -14.07 -15.88 4.87
C PRO A 46 -13.00 -16.76 4.25
N GLU A 47 -12.88 -16.75 2.91
CA GLU A 47 -11.90 -17.58 2.18
C GLU A 47 -10.46 -17.14 2.47
N ILE A 48 -10.23 -15.85 2.71
CA ILE A 48 -8.91 -15.32 3.11
C ILE A 48 -8.63 -15.72 4.57
N VAL A 49 -9.60 -15.57 5.45
CA VAL A 49 -9.48 -15.97 6.87
C VAL A 49 -9.15 -17.46 6.99
N GLU A 50 -9.83 -18.31 6.22
CA GLU A 50 -9.60 -19.75 6.20
C GLU A 50 -8.20 -20.09 5.65
N ALA A 51 -7.77 -19.45 4.55
CA ALA A 51 -6.45 -19.66 3.96
C ALA A 51 -5.32 -19.28 4.96
N LEU A 52 -5.48 -18.16 5.66
CA LEU A 52 -4.53 -17.74 6.69
C LEU A 52 -4.50 -18.72 7.86
N LYS A 53 -5.67 -19.18 8.33
CA LYS A 53 -5.78 -20.18 9.39
C LYS A 53 -5.12 -21.49 9.03
N ASP A 54 -5.31 -21.99 7.81
CA ASP A 54 -4.67 -23.22 7.30
C ASP A 54 -3.13 -23.07 7.26
N SER A 55 -2.63 -21.85 7.11
CA SER A 55 -1.21 -21.52 7.16
C SER A 55 -0.68 -21.23 8.58
N GLY A 56 -1.51 -21.43 9.61
CA GLY A 56 -1.14 -21.19 11.02
C GLY A 56 -1.23 -19.72 11.45
N ILE A 57 -1.79 -18.83 10.63
CA ILE A 57 -1.92 -17.40 10.91
C ILE A 57 -3.36 -17.13 11.36
N THR A 58 -3.60 -17.21 12.65
CA THR A 58 -4.95 -17.09 13.25
C THR A 58 -5.27 -15.68 13.72
N HIS A 59 -4.27 -14.93 14.15
CA HIS A 59 -4.42 -13.60 14.72
C HIS A 59 -3.55 -12.59 13.99
N PRO A 60 -4.03 -11.37 13.76
CA PRO A 60 -3.22 -10.31 13.16
C PRO A 60 -2.14 -9.83 14.14
N PHE A 61 -0.97 -9.50 13.60
CA PHE A 61 0.04 -8.74 14.34
C PHE A 61 -0.48 -7.32 14.68
N PRO A 62 0.09 -6.66 15.71
CA PRO A 62 -0.37 -5.32 16.12
C PRO A 62 -0.46 -4.32 14.97
N ILE A 63 0.52 -4.28 14.08
CA ILE A 63 0.51 -3.38 12.91
C ILE A 63 -0.65 -3.71 11.96
N GLN A 64 -0.98 -4.99 11.78
CA GLN A 64 -2.10 -5.42 10.95
C GLN A 64 -3.44 -5.02 11.60
N ALA A 65 -3.60 -5.26 12.90
CA ALA A 65 -4.80 -4.89 13.64
C ALA A 65 -5.07 -3.37 13.60
N MET A 66 -4.00 -2.55 13.57
CA MET A 66 -4.11 -1.09 13.45
C MET A 66 -4.46 -0.65 12.02
N THR A 67 -3.89 -1.28 11.01
CA THR A 67 -4.05 -0.84 9.61
C THR A 67 -5.31 -1.41 8.94
N LEU A 68 -5.73 -2.63 9.29
CA LEU A 68 -6.88 -3.29 8.68
C LEU A 68 -8.17 -2.46 8.69
N PRO A 69 -8.62 -1.86 9.82
CA PRO A 69 -9.86 -1.08 9.83
C PRO A 69 -9.84 0.08 8.84
N VAL A 70 -8.71 0.77 8.76
CA VAL A 70 -8.51 1.94 7.87
C VAL A 70 -8.44 1.50 6.41
N ALA A 71 -7.64 0.45 6.12
CA ALA A 71 -7.51 -0.08 4.77
C ALA A 71 -8.83 -0.68 4.26
N MET A 72 -9.55 -1.41 5.09
CA MET A 72 -10.83 -2.02 4.72
C MET A 72 -11.91 -0.98 4.44
N SER A 73 -11.89 0.17 5.15
CA SER A 73 -12.83 1.28 4.91
C SER A 73 -12.52 2.10 3.66
N GLY A 74 -11.42 1.84 2.96
CA GLY A 74 -11.11 2.48 1.68
C GLY A 74 -10.22 3.69 1.73
N HIS A 75 -9.60 3.95 2.87
CA HIS A 75 -8.68 5.07 3.02
C HIS A 75 -7.25 4.69 2.62
N ASP A 76 -6.51 5.69 2.17
CA ASP A 76 -5.08 5.57 1.92
C ASP A 76 -4.33 5.45 3.24
N ILE A 77 -3.29 4.61 3.25
CA ILE A 77 -2.49 4.36 4.43
C ILE A 77 -1.00 4.56 4.10
N ILE A 78 -0.34 5.26 4.99
CA ILE A 78 1.12 5.25 5.08
C ILE A 78 1.48 4.55 6.39
N GLY A 79 2.02 3.34 6.30
CA GLY A 79 2.39 2.53 7.44
C GLY A 79 3.90 2.41 7.56
N GLN A 80 4.45 2.70 8.75
CA GLN A 80 5.84 2.44 9.05
C GLN A 80 5.94 1.30 10.07
N ALA A 81 6.69 0.26 9.72
CA ALA A 81 6.99 -0.82 10.65
C ALA A 81 8.31 -1.48 10.28
N LYS A 82 9.00 -2.04 11.28
CA LYS A 82 10.24 -2.79 11.06
C LYS A 82 10.00 -4.02 10.18
N THR A 83 11.03 -4.47 9.48
CA THR A 83 11.00 -5.74 8.74
C THR A 83 10.65 -6.90 9.67
N GLY A 84 9.88 -7.88 9.20
CA GLY A 84 9.46 -9.03 10.01
C GLY A 84 8.24 -8.80 10.93
N THR A 85 7.62 -7.62 10.91
CA THR A 85 6.40 -7.32 11.71
C THR A 85 5.09 -7.71 11.02
N GLY A 86 5.16 -8.38 9.87
CA GLY A 86 3.97 -8.81 9.11
C GLY A 86 3.32 -7.70 8.27
N LYS A 87 4.07 -6.67 7.85
CA LYS A 87 3.56 -5.59 6.97
C LYS A 87 2.83 -6.14 5.74
N THR A 88 3.37 -7.19 5.12
CA THR A 88 2.83 -7.78 3.90
C THR A 88 1.35 -8.12 4.02
N LEU A 89 0.94 -8.77 5.10
CA LEU A 89 -0.47 -9.08 5.33
C LEU A 89 -1.29 -7.85 5.73
N GLY A 90 -0.66 -6.82 6.31
CA GLY A 90 -1.31 -5.55 6.64
C GLY A 90 -1.87 -4.83 5.42
N PHE A 91 -1.18 -4.85 4.28
CA PHE A 91 -1.68 -4.34 3.01
C PHE A 91 -2.26 -5.44 2.11
N GLY A 92 -1.74 -6.66 2.19
CA GLY A 92 -2.12 -7.78 1.32
C GLY A 92 -3.55 -8.26 1.57
N VAL A 93 -3.97 -8.35 2.82
CA VAL A 93 -5.34 -8.76 3.17
C VAL A 93 -6.39 -7.77 2.61
N PRO A 94 -6.28 -6.45 2.83
CA PRO A 94 -7.20 -5.48 2.23
C PRO A 94 -7.16 -5.49 0.70
N LEU A 95 -5.97 -5.63 0.11
CA LEU A 95 -5.80 -5.75 -1.34
C LEU A 95 -6.55 -6.95 -1.88
N LEU A 96 -6.32 -8.13 -1.31
CA LEU A 96 -6.99 -9.36 -1.72
C LEU A 96 -8.49 -9.32 -1.46
N HIS A 97 -8.94 -8.68 -0.37
CA HIS A 97 -10.36 -8.51 -0.07
C HIS A 97 -11.10 -7.79 -1.21
N ARG A 98 -10.47 -6.82 -1.86
CA ARG A 98 -11.06 -6.00 -2.95
C ARG A 98 -10.97 -6.65 -4.32
N VAL A 99 -9.97 -7.48 -4.55
CA VAL A 99 -9.79 -8.19 -5.82
C VAL A 99 -10.93 -9.18 -6.01
N VAL A 100 -11.50 -9.21 -7.20
CA VAL A 100 -12.52 -10.19 -7.62
C VAL A 100 -11.83 -11.21 -8.53
N ALA A 101 -11.83 -12.48 -8.11
CA ALA A 101 -11.15 -13.55 -8.82
C ALA A 101 -12.06 -14.22 -9.89
N PRO A 102 -11.48 -14.88 -10.90
CA PRO A 102 -12.25 -15.67 -11.86
C PRO A 102 -13.19 -16.69 -11.18
N GLY A 103 -14.45 -16.67 -11.58
CA GLY A 103 -15.49 -17.53 -11.00
C GLY A 103 -16.20 -16.92 -9.77
N GLU A 104 -15.74 -15.79 -9.24
CA GLU A 104 -16.46 -15.08 -8.17
C GLU A 104 -17.56 -14.17 -8.74
N PRO A 105 -18.62 -13.93 -7.96
CA PRO A 105 -19.67 -12.98 -8.35
C PRO A 105 -19.06 -11.60 -8.64
N GLY A 106 -19.44 -11.02 -9.77
CA GLY A 106 -18.94 -9.72 -10.22
C GLY A 106 -17.70 -9.76 -11.11
N TYR A 107 -17.03 -10.90 -11.28
CA TYR A 107 -15.83 -10.98 -12.15
C TYR A 107 -16.16 -10.63 -13.61
N ASP A 108 -17.24 -11.17 -14.16
CA ASP A 108 -17.66 -10.90 -15.54
C ASP A 108 -18.21 -9.48 -15.73
N GLN A 109 -18.51 -8.79 -14.63
CA GLN A 109 -18.96 -7.39 -14.62
C GLN A 109 -17.77 -6.41 -14.57
N LEU A 110 -16.54 -6.90 -14.36
CA LEU A 110 -15.35 -6.07 -14.43
C LEU A 110 -15.24 -5.44 -15.82
N VAL A 111 -14.85 -4.17 -15.88
CA VAL A 111 -14.67 -3.45 -17.14
C VAL A 111 -13.61 -4.10 -18.04
N ALA A 112 -12.64 -4.79 -17.45
CA ALA A 112 -11.60 -5.53 -18.17
C ALA A 112 -11.19 -6.79 -17.37
N PRO A 113 -11.97 -7.87 -17.45
CA PRO A 113 -11.59 -9.15 -16.85
C PRO A 113 -10.21 -9.60 -17.35
N GLY A 114 -9.39 -10.13 -16.45
CA GLY A 114 -8.03 -10.58 -16.78
C GLY A 114 -6.98 -9.48 -16.87
N LYS A 115 -7.32 -8.25 -16.49
CA LYS A 115 -6.34 -7.16 -16.31
C LYS A 115 -6.12 -6.87 -14.83
N PRO A 116 -4.91 -6.40 -14.44
CA PRO A 116 -4.57 -6.15 -13.04
C PRO A 116 -5.57 -5.22 -12.35
N GLN A 117 -6.12 -5.69 -11.24
CA GLN A 117 -6.95 -4.91 -10.33
C GLN A 117 -6.13 -4.28 -9.22
N ALA A 118 -4.95 -4.84 -8.94
CA ALA A 118 -4.01 -4.33 -7.95
C ALA A 118 -2.57 -4.47 -8.43
N VAL A 119 -1.71 -3.57 -7.96
CA VAL A 119 -0.27 -3.58 -8.20
C VAL A 119 0.49 -3.35 -6.90
N VAL A 120 1.53 -4.14 -6.69
CA VAL A 120 2.48 -4.00 -5.58
C VAL A 120 3.86 -3.75 -6.18
N VAL A 121 4.44 -2.60 -5.87
CA VAL A 121 5.78 -2.19 -6.30
C VAL A 121 6.74 -2.37 -5.14
N VAL A 122 7.85 -3.04 -5.40
CA VAL A 122 8.88 -3.38 -4.40
C VAL A 122 10.27 -3.10 -4.96
N PRO A 123 11.27 -2.79 -4.13
CA PRO A 123 12.61 -2.41 -4.60
C PRO A 123 13.38 -3.58 -5.22
N THR A 124 13.21 -4.79 -4.70
CA THR A 124 14.06 -5.92 -5.04
C THR A 124 13.28 -7.12 -5.58
N ARG A 125 13.97 -7.96 -6.34
CA ARG A 125 13.43 -9.22 -6.88
C ARG A 125 13.04 -10.19 -5.76
N GLU A 126 13.87 -10.28 -4.77
CA GLU A 126 13.69 -11.15 -3.59
C GLU A 126 12.41 -10.79 -2.86
N LEU A 127 12.17 -9.51 -2.64
CA LEU A 127 10.96 -9.02 -2.00
C LEU A 127 9.72 -9.24 -2.89
N ALA A 128 9.85 -9.10 -4.22
CA ALA A 128 8.75 -9.40 -5.15
C ALA A 128 8.31 -10.87 -5.04
N VAL A 129 9.25 -11.80 -4.93
CA VAL A 129 8.95 -13.22 -4.75
C VAL A 129 8.31 -13.48 -3.40
N GLN A 130 8.85 -12.89 -2.32
CA GLN A 130 8.31 -13.05 -0.97
C GLN A 130 6.88 -12.52 -0.88
N VAL A 131 6.64 -11.29 -1.29
CA VAL A 131 5.30 -10.68 -1.27
C VAL A 131 4.30 -11.48 -2.10
N ALA A 132 4.70 -11.92 -3.30
CA ALA A 132 3.81 -12.73 -4.14
C ALA A 132 3.45 -14.07 -3.48
N ASN A 133 4.39 -14.72 -2.79
CA ASN A 133 4.14 -15.95 -2.05
C ASN A 133 3.22 -15.73 -0.85
N ASP A 134 3.41 -14.64 -0.10
CA ASP A 134 2.55 -14.27 1.03
C ASP A 134 1.10 -14.02 0.55
N LEU A 135 0.95 -13.28 -0.55
CA LEU A 135 -0.36 -13.04 -1.17
C LEU A 135 -1.00 -14.33 -1.71
N ALA A 136 -0.21 -15.22 -2.34
CA ALA A 136 -0.69 -16.51 -2.82
C ALA A 136 -1.18 -17.38 -1.64
N THR A 137 -0.44 -17.39 -0.53
CA THR A 137 -0.83 -18.09 0.69
C THR A 137 -2.15 -17.55 1.24
N ALA A 138 -2.29 -16.24 1.35
CA ALA A 138 -3.50 -15.60 1.86
C ALA A 138 -4.71 -15.75 0.93
N SER A 139 -4.49 -16.03 -0.37
CA SER A 139 -5.55 -16.25 -1.36
C SER A 139 -5.72 -17.71 -1.78
N ALA A 140 -5.14 -18.68 -1.07
CA ALA A 140 -5.10 -20.09 -1.46
C ALA A 140 -6.50 -20.75 -1.62
N LYS A 141 -7.53 -20.20 -0.99
CA LYS A 141 -8.93 -20.63 -1.16
C LYS A 141 -9.68 -19.90 -2.28
N ARG A 142 -8.98 -19.05 -3.02
CA ARG A 142 -9.55 -18.22 -4.10
C ARG A 142 -8.72 -18.41 -5.37
N ASN A 143 -9.32 -18.22 -6.52
CA ASN A 143 -8.63 -18.34 -7.81
C ASN A 143 -7.97 -17.00 -8.24
N VAL A 144 -7.28 -16.30 -7.31
CA VAL A 144 -6.59 -15.03 -7.61
C VAL A 144 -5.30 -15.31 -8.36
N ARG A 145 -5.13 -14.69 -9.54
CA ARG A 145 -3.93 -14.84 -10.36
C ARG A 145 -2.93 -13.74 -10.02
N ILE A 146 -1.85 -14.14 -9.36
CA ILE A 146 -0.77 -13.25 -8.92
C ILE A 146 0.43 -13.49 -9.84
N VAL A 147 0.91 -12.43 -10.50
CA VAL A 147 2.05 -12.50 -11.41
C VAL A 147 3.21 -11.68 -10.89
N GLN A 148 4.39 -12.29 -10.87
CA GLN A 148 5.65 -11.66 -10.47
C GLN A 148 6.33 -11.04 -11.69
N VAL A 149 6.75 -9.76 -11.57
CA VAL A 149 7.36 -8.97 -12.63
C VAL A 149 8.66 -8.35 -12.13
N TYR A 150 9.81 -8.89 -12.54
CA TYR A 150 11.12 -8.38 -12.13
C TYR A 150 12.22 -8.68 -13.16
N GLY A 151 13.31 -7.91 -13.08
CA GLY A 151 14.47 -8.05 -13.95
C GLY A 151 15.29 -9.31 -13.67
N GLY A 152 16.25 -9.63 -14.58
CA GLY A 152 17.12 -10.81 -14.43
C GLY A 152 16.45 -12.14 -14.81
N ARG A 153 15.24 -12.12 -15.36
CA ARG A 153 14.52 -13.27 -15.95
C ARG A 153 14.09 -12.93 -17.38
N ALA A 154 13.86 -13.98 -18.17
CA ALA A 154 13.30 -13.86 -19.52
C ALA A 154 11.95 -13.11 -19.48
N TYR A 155 11.65 -12.38 -20.56
CA TYR A 155 10.39 -11.63 -20.70
C TYR A 155 9.22 -12.57 -21.01
N GLU A 156 9.46 -13.58 -21.81
CA GLU A 156 8.44 -14.45 -22.40
C GLU A 156 7.50 -15.07 -21.36
N PRO A 157 7.99 -15.72 -20.27
CA PRO A 157 7.09 -16.29 -19.27
C PRO A 157 6.23 -15.24 -18.54
N GLN A 158 6.79 -14.04 -18.34
CA GLN A 158 6.05 -12.94 -17.71
C GLN A 158 4.97 -12.40 -18.66
N ILE A 159 5.29 -12.27 -19.96
CA ILE A 159 4.34 -11.86 -21.00
C ILE A 159 3.22 -12.89 -21.18
N GLU A 160 3.55 -14.18 -21.20
CA GLU A 160 2.57 -15.25 -21.29
C GLU A 160 1.61 -15.26 -20.10
N ALA A 161 2.15 -15.09 -18.88
CA ALA A 161 1.33 -14.96 -17.69
C ALA A 161 0.36 -13.77 -17.76
N MET A 162 0.83 -12.61 -18.28
CA MET A 162 -0.04 -11.44 -18.49
C MET A 162 -1.13 -11.70 -19.54
N LYS A 163 -0.82 -12.44 -20.61
CA LYS A 163 -1.79 -12.82 -21.65
C LYS A 163 -2.83 -13.80 -21.14
N ALA A 164 -2.42 -14.74 -20.28
CA ALA A 164 -3.33 -15.71 -19.65
C ALA A 164 -4.32 -15.04 -18.67
N GLY A 165 -4.02 -13.81 -18.28
CA GLY A 165 -4.83 -13.00 -17.36
C GLY A 165 -4.22 -12.92 -15.97
N VAL A 166 -4.32 -11.74 -15.38
CA VAL A 166 -3.72 -11.40 -14.09
C VAL A 166 -4.66 -10.52 -13.29
N ASP A 167 -4.72 -10.76 -11.98
CA ASP A 167 -5.55 -9.97 -11.06
C ASP A 167 -4.68 -9.08 -10.17
N VAL A 168 -3.49 -9.56 -9.79
CA VAL A 168 -2.51 -8.84 -8.98
C VAL A 168 -1.12 -8.94 -9.62
N VAL A 169 -0.45 -7.82 -9.79
CA VAL A 169 0.94 -7.75 -10.23
C VAL A 169 1.83 -7.34 -9.05
N VAL A 170 2.89 -8.10 -8.82
CA VAL A 170 3.92 -7.76 -7.83
C VAL A 170 5.26 -7.67 -8.55
N GLY A 171 6.01 -6.58 -8.37
CA GLY A 171 7.30 -6.51 -9.06
C GLY A 171 8.12 -5.26 -8.82
N THR A 172 9.26 -5.21 -9.51
CA THR A 172 10.21 -4.11 -9.42
C THR A 172 9.95 -3.04 -10.47
N PRO A 173 10.24 -1.75 -10.16
CA PRO A 173 9.89 -0.62 -11.01
C PRO A 173 10.37 -0.76 -12.46
N GLY A 174 11.67 -1.03 -12.67
CA GLY A 174 12.26 -1.07 -14.01
C GLY A 174 11.58 -2.07 -14.95
N ARG A 175 11.38 -3.33 -14.53
CA ARG A 175 10.70 -4.34 -15.36
C ARG A 175 9.22 -4.02 -15.58
N MET A 176 8.54 -3.43 -14.60
CA MET A 176 7.16 -2.97 -14.79
C MET A 176 7.08 -1.90 -15.88
N ILE A 177 7.97 -0.91 -15.85
CA ILE A 177 8.05 0.14 -16.87
C ILE A 177 8.33 -0.45 -18.25
N ASP A 178 9.25 -1.40 -18.36
CA ASP A 178 9.53 -2.07 -19.63
C ASP A 178 8.28 -2.74 -20.22
N LEU A 179 7.54 -3.50 -19.41
CA LEU A 179 6.31 -4.18 -19.85
C LEU A 179 5.17 -3.20 -20.14
N LEU A 180 5.09 -2.08 -19.40
CA LEU A 180 4.15 -0.99 -19.68
C LEU A 180 4.44 -0.32 -21.03
N ASN A 181 5.71 -0.03 -21.29
CA ASN A 181 6.13 0.63 -22.54
C ASN A 181 5.96 -0.29 -23.76
N GLN A 182 6.16 -1.60 -23.58
CA GLN A 182 5.91 -2.59 -24.63
C GLN A 182 4.43 -2.95 -24.80
N GLY A 183 3.54 -2.42 -23.98
CA GLY A 183 2.09 -2.68 -24.04
C GLY A 183 1.66 -4.06 -23.53
N HIS A 184 2.57 -4.83 -22.92
CA HIS A 184 2.26 -6.15 -22.34
C HIS A 184 1.57 -6.03 -20.97
N LEU A 185 1.85 -4.98 -20.22
CA LEU A 185 1.22 -4.64 -18.95
C LEU A 185 0.34 -3.39 -19.12
N THR A 186 -0.82 -3.37 -18.49
CA THR A 186 -1.66 -2.17 -18.34
C THR A 186 -2.13 -2.07 -16.90
N LEU A 187 -2.06 -0.89 -16.33
CA LEU A 187 -2.47 -0.60 -14.95
C LEU A 187 -3.72 0.29 -14.88
N LEU A 188 -4.36 0.56 -16.01
CA LEU A 188 -5.55 1.43 -16.10
C LEU A 188 -6.75 0.94 -15.25
N ARG A 189 -6.69 -0.28 -14.74
CA ARG A 189 -7.74 -0.90 -13.89
C ARG A 189 -7.22 -1.26 -12.50
N ALA A 190 -5.96 -0.96 -12.20
CA ALA A 190 -5.39 -1.19 -10.88
C ALA A 190 -5.93 -0.17 -9.88
N ALA A 191 -7.05 -0.53 -9.25
CA ALA A 191 -7.71 0.32 -8.24
C ALA A 191 -6.95 0.36 -6.91
N THR A 192 -6.09 -0.63 -6.66
CA THR A 192 -5.24 -0.68 -5.46
C THR A 192 -3.77 -0.65 -5.86
N VAL A 193 -3.04 0.29 -5.29
CA VAL A 193 -1.59 0.43 -5.48
C VAL A 193 -0.90 0.35 -4.14
N VAL A 194 0.11 -0.50 -4.04
CA VAL A 194 0.96 -0.63 -2.86
C VAL A 194 2.40 -0.32 -3.25
N LEU A 195 3.06 0.53 -2.46
CA LEU A 195 4.50 0.76 -2.52
C LEU A 195 5.09 0.21 -1.23
N ASP A 196 5.71 -0.96 -1.29
CA ASP A 196 6.37 -1.56 -0.13
C ASP A 196 7.87 -1.24 -0.14
N GLU A 197 8.42 -0.90 1.02
CA GLU A 197 9.80 -0.41 1.20
C GLU A 197 10.09 0.79 0.28
N ALA A 198 9.17 1.78 0.29
CA ALA A 198 9.25 2.96 -0.58
C ALA A 198 10.50 3.82 -0.31
N ASP A 199 11.00 3.86 0.91
CA ASP A 199 12.26 4.46 1.32
C ASP A 199 13.45 3.81 0.58
N GLU A 200 13.53 2.50 0.55
CA GLU A 200 14.57 1.78 -0.19
C GLU A 200 14.47 2.07 -1.71
N MET A 201 13.26 2.15 -2.25
CA MET A 201 13.09 2.55 -3.67
C MET A 201 13.61 3.95 -3.94
N LEU A 202 13.46 4.90 -3.02
CA LEU A 202 14.01 6.25 -3.12
C LEU A 202 15.54 6.23 -3.10
N ASP A 203 16.12 5.50 -2.15
CA ASP A 203 17.58 5.38 -1.99
C ASP A 203 18.24 4.72 -3.22
N LEU A 204 17.56 3.78 -3.85
CA LEU A 204 18.00 3.12 -5.08
C LEU A 204 17.74 3.96 -6.35
N GLY A 205 17.13 5.14 -6.24
CA GLY A 205 16.90 6.04 -7.36
C GLY A 205 15.71 5.67 -8.25
N PHE A 206 14.78 4.84 -7.78
CA PHE A 206 13.60 4.41 -8.53
C PHE A 206 12.44 5.40 -8.52
N LEU A 207 12.57 6.56 -7.85
CA LEU A 207 11.48 7.53 -7.79
C LEU A 207 10.89 7.89 -9.16
N PRO A 208 11.69 8.20 -10.22
CA PRO A 208 11.12 8.52 -11.52
C PRO A 208 10.32 7.38 -12.15
N ASP A 209 10.70 6.13 -11.86
CA ASP A 209 9.99 4.97 -12.40
C ASP A 209 8.72 4.68 -11.60
N VAL A 210 8.74 4.85 -10.28
CA VAL A 210 7.55 4.77 -9.42
C VAL A 210 6.51 5.82 -9.85
N GLU A 211 6.93 7.07 -10.09
CA GLU A 211 6.05 8.14 -10.60
C GLU A 211 5.40 7.78 -11.94
N LYS A 212 6.16 7.19 -12.87
CA LYS A 212 5.64 6.72 -14.16
C LYS A 212 4.61 5.59 -13.98
N ILE A 213 4.84 4.67 -13.04
CA ILE A 213 3.90 3.60 -12.72
C ILE A 213 2.61 4.20 -12.17
N LEU A 214 2.71 5.09 -11.17
CA LEU A 214 1.56 5.77 -10.57
C LEU A 214 0.76 6.58 -11.61
N ALA A 215 1.44 7.24 -12.54
CA ALA A 215 0.78 7.98 -13.62
C ALA A 215 -0.02 7.09 -14.59
N ARG A 216 0.22 5.77 -14.61
CA ARG A 216 -0.51 4.77 -15.43
C ARG A 216 -1.65 4.08 -14.69
N THR A 217 -1.83 4.37 -13.40
CA THR A 217 -2.97 3.89 -12.61
C THR A 217 -4.12 4.88 -12.64
N PRO A 218 -5.37 4.45 -12.35
CA PRO A 218 -6.50 5.36 -12.26
C PRO A 218 -6.30 6.40 -11.15
N ARG A 219 -6.64 7.66 -11.42
CA ARG A 219 -6.54 8.73 -10.40
C ARG A 219 -7.49 8.55 -9.21
N SER A 220 -8.46 7.67 -9.33
CA SER A 220 -9.41 7.30 -8.27
C SER A 220 -8.97 6.07 -7.45
N GLY A 221 -7.78 5.54 -7.70
CA GLY A 221 -7.20 4.46 -6.90
C GLY A 221 -6.70 4.98 -5.56
N THR A 222 -6.86 4.15 -4.54
CA THR A 222 -6.35 4.43 -3.19
C THR A 222 -4.89 3.94 -3.11
N PRO A 223 -3.87 4.81 -3.11
CA PRO A 223 -2.50 4.39 -2.88
C PRO A 223 -2.29 3.98 -1.43
N CYS A 224 -1.81 2.77 -1.19
CA CYS A 224 -1.35 2.31 0.11
C CYS A 224 0.19 2.28 0.09
N CYS A 225 0.83 3.15 0.86
CA CYS A 225 2.29 3.19 0.98
C CYS A 225 2.72 2.65 2.34
N SER A 226 3.59 1.65 2.35
CA SER A 226 4.40 1.29 3.52
C SER A 226 5.75 2.02 3.42
N ALA A 227 5.88 3.16 4.11
CA ALA A 227 7.09 3.98 4.14
C ALA A 227 7.27 4.61 5.53
N PRO A 228 8.50 5.02 5.91
CA PRO A 228 8.69 5.88 7.06
C PRO A 228 7.90 7.18 6.92
N PRO A 229 7.56 7.89 8.01
CA PRO A 229 6.68 9.04 7.99
C PRO A 229 7.25 10.14 7.09
N CYS A 230 6.81 10.16 5.85
CA CYS A 230 6.92 11.37 5.05
C CYS A 230 5.98 12.39 5.69
N ARG A 231 6.49 13.56 6.05
CA ARG A 231 5.65 14.71 6.41
C ARG A 231 4.58 14.84 5.34
N ALA A 232 3.34 15.06 5.77
CA ALA A 232 2.18 15.17 4.91
C ALA A 232 2.52 15.94 3.63
N PRO A 233 2.38 15.39 2.44
CA PRO A 233 2.66 16.13 1.24
C PRO A 233 1.56 17.17 1.05
N SER A 234 1.93 18.44 1.12
CA SER A 234 1.33 19.36 0.19
C SER A 234 1.36 18.69 -1.18
N SER A 235 0.27 18.53 -1.87
CA SER A 235 -0.04 17.96 -3.19
C SER A 235 1.07 17.73 -4.24
N ARG A 236 2.35 17.58 -3.83
CA ARG A 236 3.52 17.29 -4.65
C ARG A 236 4.55 16.52 -3.84
N TRP A 237 5.08 15.45 -4.37
CA TRP A 237 6.28 14.81 -3.89
C TRP A 237 7.44 15.83 -3.87
N PRO A 238 8.29 15.88 -2.83
CA PRO A 238 9.45 16.76 -2.85
C PRO A 238 10.37 16.29 -3.97
N GLY A 239 10.50 17.10 -5.02
CA GLY A 239 11.36 16.83 -6.17
C GLY A 239 10.71 17.00 -7.55
N ALA A 240 9.41 17.21 -7.66
CA ALA A 240 8.78 17.56 -8.92
C ALA A 240 8.82 19.09 -9.11
N THR A 241 9.89 19.58 -9.71
CA THR A 241 9.99 20.91 -10.35
C THR A 241 9.71 20.76 -11.83
#